data_6ef9b018dd91542cd570e6f080767f37
#
_entry.id   6ef9b018dd91542cd570e6f080767f37
#
_cell.length_a   1.000
_cell.length_b   1.000
_cell.length_c   1.000
_cell.angle_alpha   90.00
_cell.angle_beta   90.00
_cell.angle_gamma   90.00
#
_symmetry.space_group_name_H-M   'P 1'
#
loop_
_entity.id
_entity.type
_entity.pdbx_description
1 polymer ?
#
loop_
_entity_poly.entity_id
_entity_poly.type
_entity_poly.pdbx_seq_one_letter_code
_entity_poly.pdbx_strand_id
1 'polypeptide(L)'
;FKSILQKFGEDAFASSEMEKSFRLVNDFGEAQVIFDRAQRAEEIGAQLVIEKGEVVALALCLDGTSIYAIPAVGFLTGQYLAEELERLMEVVPSVTVLDLKNQLPFLKNHSRRIVDGIRNAEGNRAVMDAGVAAYLLNPLKDTYGYDDLARDYLDMTVPSQVDLLGKTALSDAFETMPEKALNCVCYMAYTAWKSREILLGRLRRHGMLHLFYEIEMPVIYSLYHMEEEGIQVRRN
;
A
#
# COMPACT_ATOMS: atom_id res chain seq x y z
N PHE A 1 -15.52 5.32 -30.85
CA PHE A 1 -16.55 5.00 -29.83
C PHE A 1 -16.59 3.49 -29.54
N LYS A 2 -16.62 2.60 -30.54
CA LYS A 2 -16.60 1.13 -30.33
C LYS A 2 -15.33 0.63 -29.65
N SER A 3 -14.15 1.17 -29.98
CA SER A 3 -12.87 0.79 -29.35
C SER A 3 -12.77 1.21 -27.87
N ILE A 4 -13.38 2.34 -27.51
CA ILE A 4 -13.45 2.82 -26.11
C ILE A 4 -14.38 1.92 -25.30
N LEU A 5 -15.56 1.60 -25.82
CA LEU A 5 -16.50 0.68 -25.15
C LEU A 5 -15.95 -0.74 -25.00
N GLN A 6 -15.17 -1.22 -25.97
CA GLN A 6 -14.50 -2.52 -25.91
C GLN A 6 -13.40 -2.51 -24.82
N LYS A 7 -12.60 -1.45 -24.74
CA LYS A 7 -11.57 -1.29 -23.71
C LYS A 7 -12.18 -1.25 -22.31
N PHE A 8 -13.26 -0.49 -22.10
CA PHE A 8 -14.00 -0.46 -20.82
C PHE A 8 -14.57 -1.83 -20.42
N GLY A 9 -15.03 -2.61 -21.40
CA GLY A 9 -15.52 -3.97 -21.16
C GLY A 9 -14.41 -4.94 -20.78
N GLU A 10 -13.24 -4.84 -21.40
CA GLU A 10 -12.06 -5.67 -21.13
C GLU A 10 -11.46 -5.31 -19.75
N ASP A 11 -11.37 -4.03 -19.40
CA ASP A 11 -10.88 -3.56 -18.10
C ASP A 11 -11.81 -3.99 -16.94
N ALA A 12 -13.13 -3.87 -17.12
CA ALA A 12 -14.11 -4.31 -16.13
C ALA A 12 -14.08 -5.85 -15.96
N PHE A 13 -13.84 -6.60 -17.02
CA PHE A 13 -13.68 -8.05 -16.95
C PHE A 13 -12.39 -8.44 -16.21
N ALA A 14 -11.27 -7.78 -16.52
CA ALA A 14 -9.99 -8.04 -15.87
C ALA A 14 -10.02 -7.74 -14.35
N SER A 15 -10.67 -6.65 -13.94
CA SER A 15 -10.84 -6.33 -12.53
C SER A 15 -11.72 -7.36 -11.81
N SER A 16 -12.82 -7.79 -12.43
CA SER A 16 -13.72 -8.81 -11.88
C SER A 16 -13.05 -10.19 -11.72
N GLU A 17 -12.17 -10.59 -12.65
CA GLU A 17 -11.41 -11.84 -12.51
C GLU A 17 -10.40 -11.76 -11.36
N MET A 18 -9.73 -10.63 -11.19
CA MET A 18 -8.79 -10.40 -10.09
C MET A 18 -9.49 -10.41 -8.73
N GLU A 19 -10.67 -9.81 -8.61
CA GLU A 19 -11.48 -9.79 -7.39
C GLU A 19 -11.80 -11.20 -6.86
N LYS A 20 -11.86 -12.21 -7.72
CA LYS A 20 -12.00 -13.60 -7.31
C LYS A 20 -10.83 -14.12 -6.47
N SER A 21 -9.69 -13.48 -6.55
CA SER A 21 -8.49 -13.80 -5.77
C SER A 21 -8.44 -13.09 -4.43
N PHE A 22 -9.36 -12.16 -4.16
CA PHE A 22 -9.42 -11.42 -2.91
C PHE A 22 -9.98 -12.29 -1.79
N ARG A 23 -9.37 -12.22 -0.62
CA ARG A 23 -9.77 -13.01 0.56
C ARG A 23 -9.83 -12.12 1.79
N LEU A 24 -10.97 -12.19 2.48
CA LEU A 24 -11.15 -11.59 3.80
C LEU A 24 -10.68 -12.58 4.87
N VAL A 25 -9.85 -12.15 5.79
CA VAL A 25 -9.24 -12.97 6.84
C VAL A 25 -9.55 -12.38 8.20
N ASN A 26 -10.46 -13.02 8.93
CA ASN A 26 -10.91 -12.59 10.27
C ASN A 26 -10.41 -13.55 11.37
N ASP A 27 -9.89 -14.71 10.99
CA ASP A 27 -9.39 -15.72 11.92
C ASP A 27 -7.89 -15.49 12.20
N PHE A 28 -7.55 -15.50 13.48
CA PHE A 28 -6.17 -15.25 13.94
C PHE A 28 -5.20 -16.33 13.44
N GLY A 29 -5.62 -17.60 13.48
CA GLY A 29 -4.77 -18.73 13.04
C GLY A 29 -4.53 -18.69 11.52
N GLU A 30 -5.56 -18.35 10.74
CA GLU A 30 -5.43 -18.15 9.30
C GLU A 30 -4.48 -16.98 8.98
N ALA A 31 -4.61 -15.85 9.69
CA ALA A 31 -3.73 -14.71 9.53
C ALA A 31 -2.26 -15.06 9.82
N GLN A 32 -1.98 -15.84 10.88
CA GLN A 32 -0.62 -16.30 11.18
C GLN A 32 0.00 -17.12 10.04
N VAL A 33 -0.78 -18.03 9.44
CA VAL A 33 -0.32 -18.81 8.28
C VAL A 33 0.02 -17.91 7.09
N ILE A 34 -0.77 -16.85 6.88
CA ILE A 34 -0.54 -15.88 5.82
C ILE A 34 0.73 -15.07 6.10
N PHE A 35 0.93 -14.60 7.33
CA PHE A 35 2.16 -13.91 7.72
C PHE A 35 3.41 -14.77 7.57
N ASP A 36 3.35 -16.04 7.97
CA ASP A 36 4.45 -17.00 7.77
C ASP A 36 4.78 -17.23 6.28
N ARG A 37 3.78 -17.22 5.41
CA ARG A 37 3.99 -17.26 3.96
C ARG A 37 4.59 -15.96 3.44
N ALA A 38 4.08 -14.82 3.89
CA ALA A 38 4.56 -13.49 3.49
C ALA A 38 6.04 -13.30 3.84
N GLN A 39 6.50 -13.77 5.00
CA GLN A 39 7.91 -13.72 5.41
C GLN A 39 8.87 -14.48 4.48
N ARG A 40 8.37 -15.44 3.71
CA ARG A 40 9.13 -16.26 2.77
C ARG A 40 9.03 -15.77 1.33
N ALA A 41 8.24 -14.75 1.10
CA ALA A 41 8.10 -14.15 -0.24
C ALA A 41 9.32 -13.29 -0.57
N GLU A 42 9.72 -13.26 -1.83
CA GLU A 42 10.77 -12.37 -2.33
C GLU A 42 10.25 -10.91 -2.46
N GLU A 43 8.96 -10.77 -2.72
CA GLU A 43 8.32 -9.49 -2.94
C GLU A 43 6.88 -9.52 -2.45
N ILE A 44 6.45 -8.45 -1.76
CA ILE A 44 5.05 -8.26 -1.37
C ILE A 44 4.58 -6.82 -1.62
N GLY A 45 3.28 -6.67 -1.86
CA GLY A 45 2.57 -5.40 -1.67
C GLY A 45 1.88 -5.41 -0.32
N ALA A 46 1.97 -4.33 0.42
CA ALA A 46 1.38 -4.24 1.74
C ALA A 46 0.82 -2.83 1.99
N GLN A 47 -0.26 -2.73 2.75
CA GLN A 47 -0.82 -1.45 3.15
C GLN A 47 -1.48 -1.56 4.51
N LEU A 48 -0.96 -0.82 5.48
CA LEU A 48 -1.66 -0.55 6.73
C LEU A 48 -2.74 0.49 6.46
N VAL A 49 -3.99 0.11 6.63
CA VAL A 49 -5.13 0.99 6.37
C VAL A 49 -5.50 1.70 7.66
N ILE A 50 -5.43 3.04 7.62
CA ILE A 50 -5.61 3.88 8.78
C ILE A 50 -6.84 4.76 8.56
N GLU A 51 -7.70 4.80 9.55
CA GLU A 51 -8.90 5.64 9.56
C GLU A 51 -9.05 6.30 10.93
N LYS A 52 -9.24 7.63 10.94
CA LYS A 52 -9.39 8.43 12.17
C LYS A 52 -8.27 8.23 13.21
N GLY A 53 -7.06 7.95 12.76
CA GLY A 53 -5.90 7.73 13.63
C GLY A 53 -5.82 6.33 14.23
N GLU A 54 -6.58 5.37 13.72
CA GLU A 54 -6.55 3.97 14.13
C GLU A 54 -6.27 3.05 12.94
N VAL A 55 -5.57 1.95 13.18
CA VAL A 55 -5.37 0.90 12.18
C VAL A 55 -6.64 0.08 12.10
N VAL A 56 -7.29 0.07 10.94
CA VAL A 56 -8.55 -0.64 10.70
C VAL A 56 -8.37 -1.93 9.89
N ALA A 57 -7.28 -2.05 9.14
CA ALA A 57 -6.96 -3.27 8.40
C ALA A 57 -5.48 -3.31 8.00
N LEU A 58 -5.00 -4.50 7.64
CA LEU A 58 -3.77 -4.72 6.88
C LEU A 58 -4.13 -5.41 5.56
N ALA A 59 -3.70 -4.81 4.45
CA ALA A 59 -3.76 -5.43 3.13
C ALA A 59 -2.43 -6.09 2.79
N LEU A 60 -2.46 -7.29 2.20
CA LEU A 60 -1.28 -8.02 1.73
C LEU A 60 -1.52 -8.61 0.34
N CYS A 61 -0.54 -8.44 -0.54
CA CYS A 61 -0.45 -9.13 -1.83
C CYS A 61 0.89 -9.86 -1.88
N LEU A 62 0.87 -11.19 -1.90
CA LEU A 62 2.09 -12.02 -1.91
C LEU A 62 2.52 -12.38 -3.34
N ASP A 63 1.53 -12.49 -4.20
CA ASP A 63 1.64 -12.75 -5.64
C ASP A 63 0.33 -12.27 -6.30
N GLY A 64 0.22 -12.24 -7.59
CA GLY A 64 -0.98 -11.74 -8.29
C GLY A 64 -2.28 -12.51 -8.00
N THR A 65 -2.26 -13.57 -7.19
CA THR A 65 -3.39 -14.45 -6.87
C THR A 65 -3.65 -14.64 -5.37
N SER A 66 -2.70 -14.28 -4.52
CA SER A 66 -2.77 -14.39 -3.05
C SER A 66 -2.88 -13.00 -2.44
N ILE A 67 -4.10 -12.46 -2.38
CA ILE A 67 -4.39 -11.09 -1.98
C ILE A 67 -5.38 -11.10 -0.82
N TYR A 68 -5.01 -10.46 0.28
CA TYR A 68 -5.70 -10.56 1.56
C TYR A 68 -6.05 -9.19 2.14
N ALA A 69 -7.27 -9.07 2.67
CA ALA A 69 -7.68 -8.01 3.57
C ALA A 69 -7.84 -8.60 4.98
N ILE A 70 -7.11 -8.08 5.94
CA ILE A 70 -7.08 -8.54 7.33
C ILE A 70 -7.58 -7.38 8.21
N PRO A 71 -8.88 -7.31 8.53
CA PRO A 71 -9.43 -6.25 9.37
C PRO A 71 -8.95 -6.37 10.82
N ALA A 72 -8.88 -5.22 11.50
CA ALA A 72 -8.56 -5.15 12.91
C ALA A 72 -9.78 -5.58 13.73
N VAL A 73 -9.87 -6.87 14.04
CA VAL A 73 -11.00 -7.48 14.75
C VAL A 73 -10.53 -8.55 15.75
N GLY A 74 -11.11 -8.58 16.92
CA GLY A 74 -10.80 -9.59 17.96
C GLY A 74 -9.30 -9.56 18.36
N PHE A 75 -8.61 -10.69 18.20
CA PHE A 75 -7.17 -10.80 18.48
C PHE A 75 -6.29 -10.18 17.39
N LEU A 76 -6.81 -9.91 16.21
CA LEU A 76 -6.14 -9.15 15.14
C LEU A 76 -6.29 -7.66 15.45
N THR A 77 -5.65 -7.19 16.52
CA THR A 77 -5.70 -5.77 16.88
C THR A 77 -4.92 -4.92 15.89
N GLY A 78 -5.26 -3.62 15.78
CA GLY A 78 -4.51 -2.69 14.93
C GLY A 78 -3.02 -2.64 15.27
N GLN A 79 -2.67 -2.72 16.57
CA GLN A 79 -1.28 -2.80 17.00
C GLN A 79 -0.61 -4.09 16.51
N TYR A 80 -1.27 -5.24 16.64
CA TYR A 80 -0.74 -6.52 16.16
C TYR A 80 -0.49 -6.50 14.65
N LEU A 81 -1.42 -5.95 13.87
CA LEU A 81 -1.28 -5.81 12.41
C LEU A 81 -0.11 -4.89 12.03
N ALA A 82 0.11 -3.82 12.79
CA ALA A 82 1.24 -2.92 12.58
C ALA A 82 2.58 -3.61 12.90
N GLU A 83 2.66 -4.36 14.00
CA GLU A 83 3.84 -5.14 14.38
C GLU A 83 4.18 -6.23 13.35
N GLU A 84 3.17 -6.89 12.78
CA GLU A 84 3.38 -7.87 11.71
C GLU A 84 3.88 -7.20 10.41
N LEU A 85 3.32 -6.02 10.06
CA LEU A 85 3.84 -5.27 8.91
C LEU A 85 5.30 -4.85 9.13
N GLU A 86 5.67 -4.35 10.32
CA GLU A 86 7.06 -4.03 10.64
C GLU A 86 7.99 -5.23 10.45
N ARG A 87 7.57 -6.40 10.96
CA ARG A 87 8.33 -7.65 10.81
C ARG A 87 8.51 -8.02 9.34
N LEU A 88 7.45 -7.91 8.53
CA LEU A 88 7.54 -8.16 7.09
C LEU A 88 8.51 -7.19 6.40
N MET A 89 8.47 -5.91 6.75
CA MET A 89 9.39 -4.89 6.20
C MET A 89 10.86 -5.16 6.58
N GLU A 90 11.13 -5.90 7.66
CA GLU A 90 12.48 -6.27 8.06
C GLU A 90 13.02 -7.52 7.35
N VAL A 91 12.14 -8.49 7.05
CA VAL A 91 12.60 -9.81 6.57
C VAL A 91 12.35 -10.02 5.08
N VAL A 92 11.33 -9.39 4.50
CA VAL A 92 11.02 -9.55 3.07
C VAL A 92 11.96 -8.68 2.23
N PRO A 93 12.62 -9.24 1.21
CA PRO A 93 13.57 -8.50 0.38
C PRO A 93 12.99 -7.30 -0.33
N SER A 94 11.70 -7.34 -0.68
CA SER A 94 11.02 -6.25 -1.38
C SER A 94 9.60 -6.05 -0.88
N VAL A 95 9.34 -4.90 -0.24
CA VAL A 95 8.01 -4.50 0.25
C VAL A 95 7.60 -3.20 -0.41
N THR A 96 6.48 -3.19 -1.08
CA THR A 96 5.90 -1.99 -1.68
C THR A 96 4.64 -1.58 -0.95
N VAL A 97 4.59 -0.33 -0.53
CA VAL A 97 3.43 0.27 0.16
C VAL A 97 2.95 1.50 -0.60
N LEU A 98 1.77 1.99 -0.21
CA LEU A 98 1.25 3.30 -0.58
C LEU A 98 1.25 4.18 0.66
N ASP A 99 1.69 5.44 0.52
CA ASP A 99 1.66 6.44 1.58
C ASP A 99 2.32 5.97 2.90
N LEU A 100 3.61 5.64 2.82
CA LEU A 100 4.40 5.17 3.95
C LEU A 100 4.39 6.17 5.12
N LYS A 101 4.40 7.48 4.83
CA LYS A 101 4.45 8.52 5.85
C LYS A 101 3.29 8.39 6.85
N ASN A 102 2.07 8.17 6.38
CA ASN A 102 0.90 8.01 7.24
C ASN A 102 0.91 6.69 8.04
N GLN A 103 1.73 5.72 7.65
CA GLN A 103 1.89 4.45 8.37
C GLN A 103 2.95 4.53 9.47
N LEU A 104 3.94 5.42 9.36
CA LEU A 104 5.06 5.54 10.31
C LEU A 104 4.64 5.72 11.78
N PRO A 105 3.58 6.46 12.14
CA PRO A 105 3.12 6.58 13.53
C PRO A 105 2.83 5.24 14.22
N PHE A 106 2.48 4.22 13.45
CA PHE A 106 2.13 2.89 13.92
C PHE A 106 3.30 1.89 13.85
N LEU A 107 4.35 2.22 13.10
CA LEU A 107 5.58 1.43 12.90
C LEU A 107 6.70 1.94 13.83
N LYS A 108 6.46 2.00 15.13
CA LYS A 108 7.26 2.80 16.10
C LYS A 108 8.66 2.26 16.38
N ASN A 109 8.83 0.93 16.34
CA ASN A 109 10.07 0.33 16.84
C ASN A 109 11.21 0.41 15.81
N HIS A 110 10.88 0.49 14.52
CA HIS A 110 11.84 0.34 13.43
C HIS A 110 11.69 1.37 12.32
N SER A 111 10.93 2.44 12.55
CA SER A 111 10.56 3.41 11.51
C SER A 111 11.76 3.95 10.72
N ARG A 112 12.85 4.32 11.41
CA ARG A 112 14.06 4.78 10.73
C ARG A 112 14.76 3.67 9.95
N ARG A 113 14.85 2.48 10.52
CA ARG A 113 15.47 1.33 9.86
C ARG A 113 14.71 0.91 8.61
N ILE A 114 13.37 0.99 8.64
CA ILE A 114 12.50 0.72 7.50
C ILE A 114 12.82 1.68 6.35
N VAL A 115 12.98 2.97 6.66
CA VAL A 115 13.23 3.99 5.63
C VAL A 115 14.68 4.02 5.17
N ASP A 116 15.65 3.89 6.11
CA ASP A 116 17.07 4.12 5.84
C ASP A 116 17.87 2.84 5.56
N GLY A 117 17.42 1.67 6.00
CA GLY A 117 18.39 0.67 6.40
C GLY A 117 18.44 -0.63 5.63
N ILE A 118 17.35 -1.19 5.20
CA ILE A 118 17.37 -2.53 4.60
C ILE A 118 17.49 -2.41 3.09
N ARG A 119 18.48 -3.11 2.51
CA ARG A 119 18.64 -3.19 1.05
C ARG A 119 18.32 -4.61 0.58
N ASN A 120 17.64 -4.70 -0.55
CA ASN A 120 17.37 -5.96 -1.23
C ASN A 120 18.61 -6.46 -1.99
N ALA A 121 18.50 -7.64 -2.61
CA ALA A 121 19.59 -8.26 -3.39
C ALA A 121 20.13 -7.39 -4.53
N GLU A 122 19.33 -6.46 -5.04
CA GLU A 122 19.72 -5.51 -6.10
C GLU A 122 20.43 -4.25 -5.56
N GLY A 123 20.58 -4.14 -4.24
CA GLY A 123 21.16 -2.97 -3.57
C GLY A 123 20.20 -1.82 -3.37
N ASN A 124 18.93 -1.94 -3.79
CA ASN A 124 17.87 -0.98 -3.53
C ASN A 124 17.36 -1.13 -2.09
N ARG A 125 16.74 -0.09 -1.53
CA ARG A 125 16.06 -0.22 -0.24
C ARG A 125 14.92 -1.23 -0.35
N ALA A 126 14.77 -2.08 0.66
CA ALA A 126 13.76 -3.13 0.66
C ALA A 126 12.34 -2.56 0.60
N VAL A 127 12.07 -1.49 1.35
CA VAL A 127 10.78 -0.82 1.39
C VAL A 127 10.75 0.33 0.38
N MET A 128 9.70 0.39 -0.44
CA MET A 128 9.43 1.51 -1.33
C MET A 128 7.99 1.99 -1.18
N ASP A 129 7.82 3.31 -1.31
CA ASP A 129 6.52 3.95 -1.44
C ASP A 129 6.20 4.17 -2.92
N ALA A 130 5.15 3.49 -3.41
CA ALA A 130 4.73 3.60 -4.80
C ALA A 130 4.11 4.98 -5.12
N GLY A 131 3.48 5.62 -4.15
CA GLY A 131 2.94 6.98 -4.29
C GLY A 131 4.06 8.00 -4.52
N VAL A 132 5.15 7.93 -3.73
CA VAL A 132 6.33 8.80 -3.90
C VAL A 132 7.02 8.55 -5.23
N ALA A 133 7.15 7.28 -5.65
CA ALA A 133 7.69 6.95 -6.97
C ALA A 133 6.84 7.54 -8.10
N ALA A 134 5.52 7.46 -8.00
CA ALA A 134 4.59 8.03 -8.96
C ALA A 134 4.63 9.57 -8.96
N TYR A 135 4.75 10.19 -7.78
CA TYR A 135 4.95 11.65 -7.64
C TYR A 135 6.19 12.12 -8.38
N LEU A 136 7.32 11.47 -8.22
CA LEU A 136 8.55 11.84 -8.93
C LEU A 136 8.40 11.75 -10.46
N LEU A 137 7.66 10.76 -10.93
CA LEU A 137 7.43 10.57 -12.37
C LEU A 137 6.43 11.56 -12.96
N ASN A 138 5.49 12.04 -12.17
CA ASN A 138 4.50 13.04 -12.59
C ASN A 138 4.03 13.90 -11.39
N PRO A 139 4.76 14.98 -11.04
CA PRO A 139 4.47 15.80 -9.86
C PRO A 139 3.28 16.76 -10.02
N LEU A 140 2.61 16.74 -11.17
CA LEU A 140 1.51 17.67 -11.49
C LEU A 140 0.12 17.12 -11.12
N LYS A 141 0.05 15.97 -10.46
CA LYS A 141 -1.21 15.36 -10.03
C LYS A 141 -1.53 15.77 -8.60
N ASP A 142 -2.82 15.83 -8.29
CA ASP A 142 -3.32 16.13 -6.95
C ASP A 142 -3.30 14.90 -6.02
N THR A 143 -3.40 13.69 -6.59
CA THR A 143 -3.48 12.43 -5.84
C THR A 143 -2.64 11.31 -6.48
N TYR A 144 -2.22 10.38 -5.63
CA TYR A 144 -1.42 9.20 -5.99
C TYR A 144 -1.98 7.96 -5.28
N GLY A 145 -3.31 7.83 -5.27
CA GLY A 145 -4.01 6.69 -4.70
C GLY A 145 -3.82 5.41 -5.53
N TYR A 146 -4.32 4.30 -5.00
CA TYR A 146 -4.23 3.01 -5.69
C TYR A 146 -4.94 3.02 -7.06
N ASP A 147 -6.06 3.69 -7.17
CA ASP A 147 -6.83 3.86 -8.40
C ASP A 147 -6.09 4.72 -9.44
N ASP A 148 -5.40 5.77 -8.99
CA ASP A 148 -4.52 6.56 -9.85
C ASP A 148 -3.34 5.74 -10.39
N LEU A 149 -2.68 4.98 -9.53
CA LEU A 149 -1.56 4.12 -9.94
C LEU A 149 -2.02 3.01 -10.89
N ALA A 150 -3.16 2.41 -10.62
CA ALA A 150 -3.76 1.40 -11.50
C ALA A 150 -4.00 1.95 -12.91
N ARG A 151 -4.60 3.13 -13.01
CA ARG A 151 -4.88 3.78 -14.28
C ARG A 151 -3.62 4.20 -15.03
N ASP A 152 -2.66 4.84 -14.34
CA ASP A 152 -1.53 5.52 -14.99
C ASP A 152 -0.35 4.58 -15.29
N TYR A 153 -0.24 3.49 -14.56
CA TYR A 153 0.91 2.58 -14.65
C TYR A 153 0.54 1.13 -14.99
N LEU A 154 -0.68 0.69 -14.71
CA LEU A 154 -1.09 -0.70 -14.94
C LEU A 154 -2.07 -0.87 -16.12
N ASP A 155 -2.50 0.24 -16.72
CA ASP A 155 -3.54 0.26 -17.76
C ASP A 155 -4.84 -0.43 -17.30
N MET A 156 -5.16 -0.26 -16.01
CA MET A 156 -6.31 -0.86 -15.32
C MET A 156 -7.20 0.23 -14.75
N THR A 157 -8.51 0.07 -14.89
CA THR A 157 -9.51 0.92 -14.22
C THR A 157 -10.10 0.15 -13.04
N VAL A 158 -9.79 0.60 -11.83
CA VAL A 158 -10.37 0.06 -10.60
C VAL A 158 -11.17 1.15 -9.89
N PRO A 159 -12.26 0.80 -9.18
CA PRO A 159 -13.05 1.78 -8.46
C PRO A 159 -12.24 2.39 -7.30
N SER A 160 -12.33 3.70 -7.11
CA SER A 160 -11.73 4.38 -5.97
C SER A 160 -12.43 4.00 -4.66
N GLN A 161 -11.83 4.34 -3.52
CA GLN A 161 -12.48 4.16 -2.22
C GLN A 161 -13.82 4.89 -2.16
N VAL A 162 -13.92 6.08 -2.73
CA VAL A 162 -15.16 6.87 -2.76
C VAL A 162 -16.22 6.21 -3.64
N ASP A 163 -15.83 5.60 -4.76
CA ASP A 163 -16.75 4.86 -5.63
C ASP A 163 -17.31 3.62 -4.93
N LEU A 164 -16.47 2.92 -4.16
CA LEU A 164 -16.87 1.70 -3.44
C LEU A 164 -17.69 2.00 -2.19
N LEU A 165 -17.24 2.93 -1.36
CA LEU A 165 -17.75 3.12 0.00
C LEU A 165 -18.56 4.41 0.16
N GLY A 166 -18.46 5.35 -0.79
CA GLY A 166 -19.07 6.66 -0.68
C GLY A 166 -18.53 7.42 0.54
N LYS A 167 -19.40 7.70 1.50
CA LYS A 167 -19.05 8.37 2.77
C LYS A 167 -18.94 7.39 3.95
N THR A 168 -19.15 6.10 3.72
CA THR A 168 -19.09 5.09 4.77
C THR A 168 -17.64 4.89 5.20
N ALA A 169 -17.41 4.90 6.50
CA ALA A 169 -16.09 4.57 7.06
C ALA A 169 -15.73 3.11 6.71
N LEU A 170 -14.45 2.84 6.46
CA LEU A 170 -14.02 1.49 6.09
C LEU A 170 -14.27 0.49 7.23
N SER A 171 -14.06 0.92 8.48
CA SER A 171 -14.40 0.14 9.67
C SER A 171 -15.86 -0.33 9.67
N ASP A 172 -16.79 0.56 9.37
CA ASP A 172 -18.21 0.25 9.29
C ASP A 172 -18.55 -0.57 8.01
N ALA A 173 -17.79 -0.37 6.95
CA ALA A 173 -17.99 -1.05 5.67
C ALA A 173 -17.68 -2.55 5.74
N PHE A 174 -16.74 -2.97 6.59
CA PHE A 174 -16.50 -4.42 6.80
C PHE A 174 -17.72 -5.16 7.32
N GLU A 175 -18.59 -4.48 8.07
CA GLU A 175 -19.85 -5.05 8.58
C GLU A 175 -21.02 -4.86 7.60
N THR A 176 -21.14 -3.67 7.00
CA THR A 176 -22.32 -3.29 6.22
C THR A 176 -22.20 -3.55 4.72
N MET A 177 -20.97 -3.52 4.19
CA MET A 177 -20.64 -3.72 2.77
C MET A 177 -19.36 -4.55 2.60
N PRO A 178 -19.29 -5.79 3.13
CA PRO A 178 -18.04 -6.55 3.25
C PRO A 178 -17.31 -6.77 1.93
N GLU A 179 -18.02 -7.03 0.83
CA GLU A 179 -17.40 -7.21 -0.49
C GLU A 179 -16.72 -5.91 -0.99
N LYS A 180 -17.34 -4.76 -0.77
CA LYS A 180 -16.77 -3.48 -1.19
C LYS A 180 -15.58 -3.09 -0.32
N ALA A 181 -15.64 -3.36 0.99
CA ALA A 181 -14.52 -3.16 1.91
C ALA A 181 -13.34 -4.08 1.55
N LEU A 182 -13.62 -5.35 1.27
CA LEU A 182 -12.63 -6.32 0.79
C LEU A 182 -11.94 -5.82 -0.47
N ASN A 183 -12.71 -5.43 -1.49
CA ASN A 183 -12.17 -4.95 -2.77
C ASN A 183 -11.32 -3.70 -2.58
N CYS A 184 -11.81 -2.71 -1.81
CA CYS A 184 -11.08 -1.49 -1.52
C CYS A 184 -9.68 -1.77 -0.92
N VAL A 185 -9.62 -2.60 0.10
CA VAL A 185 -8.38 -2.93 0.82
C VAL A 185 -7.44 -3.79 -0.04
N CYS A 186 -7.98 -4.79 -0.74
CA CYS A 186 -7.16 -5.65 -1.60
C CYS A 186 -6.58 -4.90 -2.81
N TYR A 187 -7.31 -3.95 -3.40
CA TYR A 187 -6.76 -3.11 -4.47
C TYR A 187 -5.53 -2.31 -4.03
N MET A 188 -5.48 -1.83 -2.80
CA MET A 188 -4.32 -1.09 -2.28
C MET A 188 -3.05 -1.95 -2.34
N ALA A 189 -3.08 -3.16 -1.77
CA ALA A 189 -1.92 -4.05 -1.75
C ALA A 189 -1.56 -4.59 -3.15
N TYR A 190 -2.57 -4.95 -3.95
CA TYR A 190 -2.35 -5.43 -5.30
C TYR A 190 -1.70 -4.37 -6.18
N THR A 191 -2.21 -3.15 -6.15
CA THR A 191 -1.69 -2.05 -6.97
C THR A 191 -0.27 -1.69 -6.54
N ALA A 192 0.01 -1.64 -5.23
CA ALA A 192 1.36 -1.45 -4.72
C ALA A 192 2.32 -2.51 -5.26
N TRP A 193 1.96 -3.80 -5.12
CA TRP A 193 2.77 -4.91 -5.62
C TRP A 193 2.97 -4.85 -7.13
N LYS A 194 1.89 -4.70 -7.90
CA LYS A 194 1.92 -4.78 -9.36
C LYS A 194 2.64 -3.59 -10.02
N SER A 195 2.57 -2.41 -9.43
CA SER A 195 3.18 -1.20 -9.99
C SER A 195 4.69 -1.11 -9.77
N ARG A 196 5.26 -1.87 -8.80
CA ARG A 196 6.66 -1.79 -8.41
C ARG A 196 7.64 -1.80 -9.58
N GLU A 197 7.64 -2.87 -10.36
CA GLU A 197 8.59 -3.04 -11.46
C GLU A 197 8.44 -1.96 -12.54
N ILE A 198 7.21 -1.53 -12.80
CA ILE A 198 6.94 -0.49 -13.79
C ILE A 198 7.46 0.85 -13.30
N LEU A 199 7.20 1.20 -12.04
CA LEU A 199 7.68 2.44 -11.42
C LEU A 199 9.20 2.46 -11.37
N LEU A 200 9.85 1.41 -10.87
CA LEU A 200 11.31 1.30 -10.83
C LEU A 200 11.94 1.35 -12.22
N GLY A 201 11.34 0.69 -13.20
CA GLY A 201 11.77 0.72 -14.59
C GLY A 201 11.68 2.13 -15.20
N ARG A 202 10.62 2.90 -14.89
CA ARG A 202 10.49 4.30 -15.32
C ARG A 202 11.48 5.21 -14.60
N LEU A 203 11.64 5.09 -13.28
CA LEU A 203 12.63 5.86 -12.51
C LEU A 203 14.05 5.60 -13.02
N ARG A 204 14.39 4.33 -13.32
CA ARG A 204 15.70 3.97 -13.90
C ARG A 204 15.92 4.62 -15.26
N ARG A 205 14.93 4.60 -16.16
CA ARG A 205 15.02 5.24 -17.48
C ARG A 205 15.23 6.75 -17.41
N HIS A 206 14.66 7.39 -16.40
CA HIS A 206 14.81 8.83 -16.16
C HIS A 206 16.03 9.21 -15.29
N GLY A 207 16.84 8.23 -14.86
CA GLY A 207 17.99 8.47 -13.99
C GLY A 207 17.64 8.91 -12.58
N MET A 208 16.41 8.60 -12.11
CA MET A 208 15.85 9.07 -10.84
C MET A 208 15.95 8.06 -9.70
N LEU A 209 16.53 6.86 -9.89
CA LEU A 209 16.61 5.85 -8.82
C LEU A 209 17.40 6.35 -7.61
N HIS A 210 18.51 7.07 -7.84
CA HIS A 210 19.31 7.64 -6.75
C HIS A 210 18.50 8.70 -6.00
N LEU A 211 17.85 9.63 -6.73
CA LEU A 211 16.96 10.63 -6.13
C LEU A 211 15.88 9.96 -5.29
N PHE A 212 15.22 8.94 -5.83
CA PHE A 212 14.15 8.23 -5.14
C PHE A 212 14.64 7.56 -3.85
N TYR A 213 15.67 6.70 -3.92
CA TYR A 213 16.08 5.90 -2.77
C TYR A 213 16.94 6.65 -1.75
N GLU A 214 17.77 7.61 -2.18
CA GLU A 214 18.73 8.25 -1.28
C GLU A 214 18.26 9.63 -0.80
N ILE A 215 17.22 10.20 -1.41
CA ILE A 215 16.68 11.52 -1.02
C ILE A 215 15.20 11.41 -0.67
N GLU A 216 14.31 11.05 -1.59
CA GLU A 216 12.87 11.13 -1.39
C GLU A 216 12.36 10.13 -0.33
N MET A 217 12.82 8.88 -0.37
CA MET A 217 12.44 7.91 0.66
C MET A 217 12.88 8.33 2.07
N PRO A 218 14.15 8.77 2.31
CA PRO A 218 14.56 9.32 3.62
C PRO A 218 13.81 10.58 4.05
N VAL A 219 13.41 11.44 3.12
CA VAL A 219 12.64 12.67 3.42
C VAL A 219 11.29 12.34 4.05
N ILE A 220 10.66 11.20 3.71
CA ILE A 220 9.42 10.74 4.35
C ILE A 220 9.57 10.73 5.88
N TYR A 221 10.67 10.18 6.38
CA TYR A 221 10.94 10.10 7.81
C TYR A 221 11.17 11.48 8.44
N SER A 222 11.88 12.36 7.74
CA SER A 222 12.11 13.73 8.20
C SER A 222 10.80 14.52 8.29
N LEU A 223 9.93 14.38 7.29
CA LEU A 223 8.60 15.01 7.30
C LEU A 223 7.72 14.46 8.43
N TYR A 224 7.74 13.15 8.64
CA TYR A 224 7.02 12.53 9.76
C TYR A 224 7.47 13.11 11.11
N HIS A 225 8.78 13.22 11.36
CA HIS A 225 9.30 13.81 12.60
C HIS A 225 8.92 15.28 12.77
N MET A 226 8.97 16.05 11.69
CA MET A 226 8.56 17.46 11.75
C MET A 226 7.09 17.61 12.10
N GLU A 227 6.23 16.72 11.62
CA GLU A 227 4.80 16.70 11.95
C GLU A 227 4.55 16.23 13.39
N GLU A 228 5.33 15.27 13.90
CA GLU A 228 5.23 14.76 15.27
C GLU A 228 5.68 15.80 16.31
N GLU A 229 6.75 16.56 16.04
CA GLU A 229 7.23 17.63 16.90
C GLU A 229 6.38 18.90 16.83
N GLY A 230 5.75 19.14 15.69
CA GLY A 230 4.94 20.32 15.43
C GLY A 230 5.75 21.61 15.29
N ILE A 231 5.07 22.73 14.99
CA ILE A 231 5.68 24.05 14.89
C ILE A 231 5.07 25.01 15.90
N GLN A 232 5.93 25.61 16.74
CA GLN A 232 5.50 26.60 17.70
C GLN A 232 5.39 28.00 17.03
N VAL A 233 4.17 28.47 16.80
CA VAL A 233 3.90 29.80 16.24
C VAL A 233 3.79 30.81 17.38
N ARG A 234 4.73 31.77 17.45
CA ARG A 234 4.59 32.93 18.36
C ARG A 234 3.65 33.95 17.70
N ARG A 235 2.52 34.21 18.34
CA ARG A 235 1.70 35.40 18.01
C ARG A 235 2.42 36.63 18.58
N ASN A 236 2.80 37.55 17.70
CA ASN A 236 3.19 38.92 18.09
C ASN A 236 1.98 39.74 18.43
#